data_3bafd75664a47461e0971d42d5efa225
#
_entry.id   3bafd75664a47461e0971d42d5efa225
#
_cell.length_a   1.000
_cell.length_b   1.000
_cell.length_c   1.000
_cell.angle_alpha   90.00
_cell.angle_beta   90.00
_cell.angle_gamma   90.00
#
_symmetry.space_group_name_H-M   'P 1'
#
loop_
_entity.id
_entity.type
_entity.pdbx_description
1 polymer ?
#
loop_
_entity_poly.entity_id
_entity_poly.type
_entity_poly.pdbx_seq_one_letter_code
_entity_poly.pdbx_strand_id
1 'polypeptide(L)'
;MSFNLELSGKTAIITGASDGLGLATAKRFVAEGANVIMNARRADHLAAAAEIVKASGGGDAFAYAGSVMDPTVCTALVTSAKDQFGGVDILINNAGASAAYGLEALDDSAWEADFQLKVMAAVRMCRLCVPEMRIRGGGAIVNASIGGGKAPAPSALPTSVMRSAGLNLTKSLASEFAADGIRVNAICIGLIKSAQWERRAGNGDLDAFYEGLSKKVPMGRVGEAEEYADLAAFLCSARASYITGTAVNLDGGMCPTV
;
A
#
# COMPACT_ATOMS: atom_id res chain seq x y z
N MET A 1 22.50 19.14 8.31
CA MET A 1 22.40 17.83 7.63
C MET A 1 21.04 17.79 6.93
N SER A 2 20.99 17.50 5.64
CA SER A 2 19.72 17.29 4.93
C SER A 2 19.03 16.04 5.48
N PHE A 3 17.71 16.06 5.60
CA PHE A 3 16.91 14.91 5.99
C PHE A 3 16.86 13.93 4.79
N ASN A 4 17.74 12.92 4.79
CA ASN A 4 17.82 11.91 3.74
C ASN A 4 17.13 10.63 4.23
N LEU A 5 16.25 10.06 3.41
CA LEU A 5 15.51 8.82 3.72
C LEU A 5 16.36 7.55 3.54
N GLU A 6 17.50 7.65 2.84
CA GLU A 6 18.41 6.52 2.59
C GLU A 6 17.73 5.38 1.79
N LEU A 7 16.88 5.75 0.82
CA LEU A 7 16.20 4.82 -0.07
C LEU A 7 16.98 4.54 -1.37
N SER A 8 18.02 5.31 -1.66
CA SER A 8 18.82 5.14 -2.88
C SER A 8 19.40 3.73 -2.98
N GLY A 9 19.23 3.08 -4.14
CA GLY A 9 19.66 1.71 -4.42
C GLY A 9 18.84 0.62 -3.73
N LYS A 10 17.80 0.95 -2.95
CA LYS A 10 16.84 -0.01 -2.41
C LYS A 10 15.89 -0.49 -3.48
N THR A 11 15.43 -1.74 -3.36
CA THR A 11 14.44 -2.32 -4.27
C THR A 11 13.11 -2.50 -3.55
N ALA A 12 12.07 -1.86 -4.06
CA ALA A 12 10.71 -1.92 -3.54
C ALA A 12 9.76 -2.68 -4.49
N ILE A 13 8.90 -3.52 -3.95
CA ILE A 13 7.73 -4.07 -4.67
C ILE A 13 6.49 -3.30 -4.19
N ILE A 14 5.74 -2.70 -5.12
CA ILE A 14 4.52 -1.94 -4.81
C ILE A 14 3.34 -2.56 -5.56
N THR A 15 2.38 -3.12 -4.82
CA THR A 15 1.17 -3.70 -5.41
C THR A 15 0.09 -2.62 -5.57
N GLY A 16 -0.71 -2.70 -6.67
CA GLY A 16 -1.69 -1.66 -6.99
C GLY A 16 -1.07 -0.32 -7.37
N ALA A 17 0.03 -0.35 -8.16
CA ALA A 17 0.88 0.81 -8.43
C ALA A 17 0.54 1.60 -9.70
N SER A 18 -0.55 1.26 -10.42
CA SER A 18 -0.89 1.96 -11.67
C SER A 18 -1.62 3.28 -11.48
N ASP A 19 -2.22 3.50 -10.30
CA ASP A 19 -3.06 4.66 -9.99
C ASP A 19 -2.92 5.11 -8.54
N GLY A 20 -3.38 6.33 -8.24
CA GLY A 20 -3.62 6.86 -6.90
C GLY A 20 -2.43 6.67 -5.95
N LEU A 21 -2.70 6.08 -4.77
CA LEU A 21 -1.71 5.94 -3.70
C LEU A 21 -0.48 5.13 -4.13
N GLY A 22 -0.69 4.02 -4.86
CA GLY A 22 0.42 3.18 -5.31
C GLY A 22 1.29 3.86 -6.35
N LEU A 23 0.70 4.62 -7.27
CA LEU A 23 1.43 5.41 -8.26
C LEU A 23 2.22 6.54 -7.60
N ALA A 24 1.60 7.30 -6.68
CA ALA A 24 2.29 8.35 -5.93
C ALA A 24 3.46 7.78 -5.12
N THR A 25 3.26 6.61 -4.47
CA THR A 25 4.32 5.91 -3.76
C THR A 25 5.48 5.50 -4.67
N ALA A 26 5.18 4.94 -5.85
CA ALA A 26 6.21 4.55 -6.81
C ALA A 26 7.02 5.77 -7.29
N LYS A 27 6.35 6.88 -7.61
CA LYS A 27 7.02 8.15 -7.99
C LYS A 27 7.93 8.66 -6.87
N ARG A 28 7.43 8.68 -5.63
CA ARG A 28 8.21 9.13 -4.48
C ARG A 28 9.45 8.25 -4.26
N PHE A 29 9.31 6.93 -4.32
CA PHE A 29 10.43 6.01 -4.13
C PHE A 29 11.50 6.16 -5.21
N VAL A 30 11.09 6.26 -6.49
CA VAL A 30 12.04 6.48 -7.59
C VAL A 30 12.71 7.84 -7.48
N ALA A 31 12.00 8.89 -7.09
CA ALA A 31 12.60 10.21 -6.83
C ALA A 31 13.65 10.19 -5.71
N GLU A 32 13.49 9.31 -4.70
CA GLU A 32 14.48 9.10 -3.63
C GLU A 32 15.61 8.11 -4.05
N GLY A 33 15.66 7.69 -5.29
CA GLY A 33 16.70 6.81 -5.85
C GLY A 33 16.47 5.32 -5.64
N ALA A 34 15.28 4.90 -5.21
CA ALA A 34 14.92 3.48 -5.11
C ALA A 34 14.50 2.92 -6.46
N ASN A 35 14.74 1.63 -6.66
CA ASN A 35 14.20 0.86 -7.79
C ASN A 35 12.84 0.25 -7.41
N VAL A 36 11.88 0.25 -8.31
CA VAL A 36 10.51 -0.17 -8.01
C VAL A 36 10.00 -1.22 -8.99
N ILE A 37 9.56 -2.38 -8.48
CA ILE A 37 8.68 -3.29 -9.20
C ILE A 37 7.25 -2.84 -8.98
N MET A 38 6.60 -2.35 -10.02
CA MET A 38 5.23 -1.90 -10.03
C MET A 38 4.31 -3.04 -10.45
N ASN A 39 3.27 -3.31 -9.67
CA ASN A 39 2.26 -4.31 -10.04
C ASN A 39 0.86 -3.72 -10.11
N ALA A 40 0.12 -4.09 -11.15
CA ALA A 40 -1.32 -3.88 -11.27
C ALA A 40 -1.89 -4.86 -12.33
N ARG A 41 -3.24 -4.91 -12.46
CA ARG A 41 -3.89 -5.89 -13.35
C ARG A 41 -3.88 -5.49 -14.83
N ARG A 42 -3.97 -4.19 -15.14
CA ARG A 42 -4.08 -3.68 -16.53
C ARG A 42 -2.70 -3.38 -17.08
N ALA A 43 -2.24 -4.20 -18.04
CA ALA A 43 -0.88 -4.13 -18.59
C ALA A 43 -0.55 -2.76 -19.21
N ASP A 44 -1.38 -2.28 -20.14
CA ASP A 44 -1.11 -1.03 -20.86
C ASP A 44 -1.10 0.18 -19.91
N HIS A 45 -2.05 0.22 -18.98
CA HIS A 45 -2.15 1.30 -18.00
C HIS A 45 -0.96 1.29 -17.03
N LEU A 46 -0.51 0.10 -16.62
CA LEU A 46 0.65 -0.05 -15.77
C LEU A 46 1.96 0.32 -16.50
N ALA A 47 2.09 -0.04 -17.77
CA ALA A 47 3.25 0.34 -18.57
C ALA A 47 3.36 1.87 -18.73
N ALA A 48 2.24 2.54 -19.05
CA ALA A 48 2.22 4.01 -19.09
C ALA A 48 2.56 4.65 -17.74
N ALA A 49 2.05 4.10 -16.64
CA ALA A 49 2.37 4.55 -15.28
C ALA A 49 3.86 4.37 -14.96
N ALA A 50 4.49 3.28 -15.39
CA ALA A 50 5.91 3.03 -15.16
C ALA A 50 6.79 4.06 -15.87
N GLU A 51 6.46 4.47 -17.09
CA GLU A 51 7.21 5.54 -17.79
C GLU A 51 7.10 6.90 -17.05
N ILE A 52 5.92 7.21 -16.51
CA ILE A 52 5.73 8.41 -15.66
C ILE A 52 6.60 8.32 -14.39
N VAL A 53 6.67 7.13 -13.78
CA VAL A 53 7.48 6.91 -12.56
C VAL A 53 8.96 7.03 -12.86
N LYS A 54 9.46 6.45 -13.94
CA LYS A 54 10.87 6.59 -14.39
C LYS A 54 11.26 8.05 -14.58
N ALA A 55 10.36 8.86 -15.14
CA ALA A 55 10.60 10.29 -15.34
C ALA A 55 10.75 11.09 -14.03
N SER A 56 10.40 10.51 -12.85
CA SER A 56 10.64 11.13 -11.55
C SER A 56 12.11 11.18 -11.16
N GLY A 57 12.98 10.40 -11.84
CA GLY A 57 14.44 10.41 -11.70
C GLY A 57 14.93 9.70 -10.42
N GLY A 58 16.23 9.51 -10.34
CA GLY A 58 16.90 8.93 -9.18
C GLY A 58 17.06 7.41 -9.23
N GLY A 59 15.98 6.66 -9.34
CA GLY A 59 15.94 5.19 -9.48
C GLY A 59 15.33 4.74 -10.80
N ASP A 60 14.91 3.47 -10.86
CA ASP A 60 14.23 2.89 -12.02
C ASP A 60 12.92 2.19 -11.63
N ALA A 61 12.06 1.91 -12.60
CA ALA A 61 10.80 1.22 -12.41
C ALA A 61 10.59 0.11 -13.46
N PHE A 62 10.11 -1.04 -12.99
CA PHE A 62 9.75 -2.17 -13.85
C PHE A 62 8.28 -2.55 -13.61
N ALA A 63 7.50 -2.66 -14.70
CA ALA A 63 6.09 -3.00 -14.66
C ALA A 63 5.88 -4.50 -14.82
N TYR A 64 5.13 -5.12 -13.89
CA TYR A 64 4.69 -6.51 -13.99
C TYR A 64 3.16 -6.59 -13.82
N ALA A 65 2.45 -6.88 -14.90
CA ALA A 65 1.00 -6.96 -14.90
C ALA A 65 0.50 -8.31 -14.39
N GLY A 66 -0.50 -8.29 -13.52
CA GLY A 66 -1.15 -9.49 -12.99
C GLY A 66 -1.92 -9.21 -11.71
N SER A 67 -2.77 -10.15 -11.32
CA SER A 67 -3.53 -10.07 -10.07
C SER A 67 -2.73 -10.66 -8.91
N VAL A 68 -2.55 -9.92 -7.82
CA VAL A 68 -1.95 -10.44 -6.58
C VAL A 68 -2.78 -11.53 -5.88
N MET A 69 -4.00 -11.78 -6.35
CA MET A 69 -4.80 -12.94 -5.92
C MET A 69 -4.23 -14.25 -6.50
N ASP A 70 -3.48 -14.18 -7.61
CA ASP A 70 -2.80 -15.31 -8.21
C ASP A 70 -1.42 -15.54 -7.56
N PRO A 71 -1.18 -16.70 -6.93
CA PRO A 71 0.11 -17.01 -6.33
C PRO A 71 1.29 -16.99 -7.31
N THR A 72 1.04 -17.30 -8.58
CA THR A 72 2.10 -17.32 -9.61
C THR A 72 2.57 -15.91 -9.92
N VAL A 73 1.67 -14.94 -9.94
CA VAL A 73 2.00 -13.51 -10.08
C VAL A 73 2.81 -13.04 -8.88
N CYS A 74 2.44 -13.42 -7.65
CA CYS A 74 3.23 -13.06 -6.46
C CYS A 74 4.67 -13.56 -6.55
N THR A 75 4.87 -14.81 -6.99
CA THR A 75 6.20 -15.39 -7.19
C THR A 75 6.97 -14.63 -8.27
N ALA A 76 6.33 -14.34 -9.41
CA ALA A 76 6.95 -13.63 -10.51
C ALA A 76 7.37 -12.20 -10.15
N LEU A 77 6.63 -11.51 -9.27
CA LEU A 77 7.01 -10.18 -8.77
C LEU A 77 8.34 -10.21 -8.01
N VAL A 78 8.53 -11.19 -7.13
CA VAL A 78 9.77 -11.34 -6.38
C VAL A 78 10.92 -11.77 -7.30
N THR A 79 10.66 -12.69 -8.23
CA THR A 79 11.64 -13.07 -9.26
C THR A 79 12.06 -11.85 -10.08
N SER A 80 11.10 -11.03 -10.55
CA SER A 80 11.43 -9.81 -11.29
C SER A 80 12.29 -8.84 -10.49
N ALA A 81 12.03 -8.69 -9.17
CA ALA A 81 12.85 -7.83 -8.32
C ALA A 81 14.29 -8.34 -8.21
N LYS A 82 14.48 -9.65 -8.14
CA LYS A 82 15.81 -10.28 -8.13
C LYS A 82 16.54 -10.10 -9.46
N ASP A 83 15.86 -10.36 -10.56
CA ASP A 83 16.45 -10.34 -11.90
C ASP A 83 16.79 -8.92 -12.36
N GLN A 84 15.93 -7.94 -12.05
CA GLN A 84 16.12 -6.55 -12.48
C GLN A 84 17.01 -5.76 -11.51
N PHE A 85 16.90 -6.00 -10.19
CA PHE A 85 17.47 -5.12 -9.18
C PHE A 85 18.22 -5.86 -8.06
N GLY A 86 18.41 -7.17 -8.16
CA GLY A 86 19.27 -7.96 -7.28
C GLY A 86 18.65 -8.36 -5.93
N GLY A 87 17.35 -8.18 -5.71
CA GLY A 87 16.65 -8.62 -4.49
C GLY A 87 15.49 -7.72 -4.07
N VAL A 88 15.03 -7.87 -2.83
CA VAL A 88 13.92 -7.10 -2.26
C VAL A 88 14.33 -6.52 -0.91
N ASP A 89 14.23 -5.20 -0.76
CA ASP A 89 14.43 -4.48 0.50
C ASP A 89 13.09 -4.01 1.11
N ILE A 90 12.08 -3.70 0.26
CA ILE A 90 10.83 -3.07 0.66
C ILE A 90 9.64 -3.74 -0.01
N LEU A 91 8.55 -3.92 0.75
CA LEU A 91 7.27 -4.38 0.24
C LEU A 91 6.15 -3.41 0.65
N ILE A 92 5.39 -2.91 -0.32
CA ILE A 92 4.18 -2.12 -0.10
C ILE A 92 2.96 -2.93 -0.56
N ASN A 93 2.25 -3.53 0.39
CA ASN A 93 0.98 -4.20 0.15
C ASN A 93 -0.15 -3.15 0.07
N ASN A 94 -0.28 -2.52 -1.11
CA ASN A 94 -1.24 -1.45 -1.35
C ASN A 94 -2.45 -1.90 -2.19
N ALA A 95 -2.34 -2.99 -2.95
CA ALA A 95 -3.45 -3.48 -3.77
C ALA A 95 -4.71 -3.71 -2.93
N GLY A 96 -5.82 -3.12 -3.35
CA GLY A 96 -7.10 -3.24 -2.67
C GLY A 96 -8.20 -2.47 -3.39
N ALA A 97 -9.43 -2.77 -3.02
CA ALA A 97 -10.62 -2.05 -3.44
C ALA A 97 -11.59 -1.93 -2.27
N SER A 98 -12.43 -0.89 -2.26
CA SER A 98 -13.49 -0.78 -1.26
C SER A 98 -14.63 -1.73 -1.63
N ALA A 99 -15.02 -2.55 -0.65
CA ALA A 99 -16.20 -3.42 -0.70
C ALA A 99 -16.95 -3.22 0.64
N ALA A 100 -17.65 -2.09 0.76
CA ALA A 100 -18.34 -1.69 1.99
C ALA A 100 -19.86 -1.81 1.78
N TYR A 101 -20.46 -2.83 2.41
CA TYR A 101 -21.86 -3.20 2.28
C TYR A 101 -22.42 -3.65 3.64
N GLY A 102 -23.76 -3.72 3.76
CA GLY A 102 -24.42 -4.40 4.85
C GLY A 102 -24.29 -5.94 4.74
N LEU A 103 -24.45 -6.64 5.86
CA LEU A 103 -24.27 -8.10 5.91
C LEU A 103 -25.16 -8.86 4.91
N GLU A 104 -26.43 -8.48 4.84
CA GLU A 104 -27.44 -9.17 4.01
C GLU A 104 -27.23 -8.99 2.50
N ALA A 105 -26.39 -8.02 2.09
CA ALA A 105 -26.06 -7.76 0.68
C ALA A 105 -24.84 -8.54 0.20
N LEU A 106 -24.28 -9.44 1.02
CA LEU A 106 -23.02 -10.14 0.76
C LEU A 106 -23.23 -11.66 0.79
N ASP A 107 -22.83 -12.32 -0.26
CA ASP A 107 -22.67 -13.76 -0.31
C ASP A 107 -21.25 -14.21 0.09
N ASP A 108 -21.05 -15.51 0.24
CA ASP A 108 -19.74 -16.09 0.61
C ASP A 108 -18.67 -15.76 -0.44
N SER A 109 -19.04 -15.64 -1.71
CA SER A 109 -18.10 -15.34 -2.79
C SER A 109 -17.50 -13.93 -2.67
N ALA A 110 -18.31 -12.95 -2.23
CA ALA A 110 -17.85 -11.59 -1.96
C ALA A 110 -16.88 -11.54 -0.77
N TRP A 111 -17.12 -12.35 0.28
CA TRP A 111 -16.22 -12.50 1.42
C TRP A 111 -14.90 -13.14 1.00
N GLU A 112 -14.95 -14.22 0.24
CA GLU A 112 -13.76 -14.93 -0.24
C GLU A 112 -12.90 -14.04 -1.15
N ALA A 113 -13.52 -13.31 -2.09
CA ALA A 113 -12.81 -12.40 -2.97
C ALA A 113 -12.08 -11.29 -2.19
N ASP A 114 -12.71 -10.70 -1.18
CA ASP A 114 -12.11 -9.65 -0.37
C ASP A 114 -10.98 -10.19 0.52
N PHE A 115 -11.14 -11.41 1.06
CA PHE A 115 -10.11 -12.14 1.80
C PHE A 115 -8.88 -12.43 0.93
N GLN A 116 -9.08 -12.98 -0.26
CA GLN A 116 -7.98 -13.27 -1.18
C GLN A 116 -7.21 -12.01 -1.57
N LEU A 117 -7.92 -10.89 -1.83
CA LEU A 117 -7.30 -9.64 -2.25
C LEU A 117 -6.54 -8.94 -1.12
N LYS A 118 -7.11 -8.87 0.09
CA LYS A 118 -6.60 -8.00 1.16
C LYS A 118 -5.76 -8.72 2.20
N VAL A 119 -6.03 -10.02 2.42
CA VAL A 119 -5.32 -10.81 3.42
C VAL A 119 -4.36 -11.78 2.76
N MET A 120 -4.85 -12.69 1.92
CA MET A 120 -4.00 -13.72 1.33
C MET A 120 -2.95 -13.18 0.38
N ALA A 121 -3.24 -12.12 -0.37
CA ALA A 121 -2.24 -11.45 -1.19
C ALA A 121 -1.08 -10.92 -0.34
N ALA A 122 -1.38 -10.22 0.76
CA ALA A 122 -0.35 -9.71 1.68
C ALA A 122 0.44 -10.86 2.33
N VAL A 123 -0.22 -11.93 2.77
CA VAL A 123 0.44 -13.12 3.35
C VAL A 123 1.41 -13.74 2.33
N ARG A 124 0.98 -13.93 1.07
CA ARG A 124 1.82 -14.50 0.01
C ARG A 124 3.04 -13.62 -0.28
N MET A 125 2.81 -12.32 -0.46
CA MET A 125 3.89 -11.37 -0.73
C MET A 125 4.88 -11.30 0.44
N CYS A 126 4.42 -11.22 1.68
CA CYS A 126 5.30 -11.23 2.86
C CYS A 126 6.13 -12.53 2.92
N ARG A 127 5.50 -13.69 2.74
CA ARG A 127 6.17 -14.99 2.75
C ARG A 127 7.28 -15.10 1.70
N LEU A 128 7.08 -14.50 0.53
CA LEU A 128 8.04 -14.52 -0.56
C LEU A 128 9.14 -13.45 -0.40
N CYS A 129 8.82 -12.28 0.15
CA CYS A 129 9.78 -11.19 0.31
C CYS A 129 10.68 -11.35 1.53
N VAL A 130 10.21 -11.92 2.64
CA VAL A 130 10.99 -12.06 3.88
C VAL A 130 12.32 -12.80 3.70
N PRO A 131 12.40 -13.93 2.97
CA PRO A 131 13.69 -14.57 2.68
C PRO A 131 14.67 -13.67 1.95
N GLU A 132 14.20 -12.90 0.97
CA GLU A 132 15.03 -11.96 0.21
C GLU A 132 15.51 -10.79 1.08
N MET A 133 14.64 -10.27 1.95
CA MET A 133 14.99 -9.23 2.92
C MET A 133 16.06 -9.72 3.90
N ARG A 134 16.00 -10.97 4.36
CA ARG A 134 17.06 -11.58 5.19
C ARG A 134 18.41 -11.60 4.49
N ILE A 135 18.44 -11.98 3.20
CA ILE A 135 19.66 -11.97 2.37
C ILE A 135 20.21 -10.54 2.27
N ARG A 136 19.34 -9.52 2.21
CA ARG A 136 19.71 -8.10 2.16
C ARG A 136 20.08 -7.50 3.53
N GLY A 137 20.00 -8.28 4.62
CA GLY A 137 20.34 -7.85 5.99
C GLY A 137 19.23 -7.06 6.69
N GLY A 138 17.98 -7.19 6.24
CA GLY A 138 16.80 -6.54 6.80
C GLY A 138 15.89 -5.99 5.73
N GLY A 139 14.78 -5.36 6.14
CA GLY A 139 13.81 -4.81 5.22
C GLY A 139 12.67 -4.03 5.88
N ALA A 140 11.75 -3.54 5.05
CA ALA A 140 10.56 -2.85 5.53
C ALA A 140 9.31 -3.28 4.76
N ILE A 141 8.23 -3.55 5.49
CA ILE A 141 6.93 -3.90 4.94
C ILE A 141 5.91 -2.87 5.41
N VAL A 142 5.13 -2.32 4.48
CA VAL A 142 3.99 -1.44 4.78
C VAL A 142 2.71 -2.07 4.21
N ASN A 143 1.72 -2.26 5.08
CA ASN A 143 0.40 -2.75 4.72
C ASN A 143 -0.60 -1.59 4.68
N ALA A 144 -1.22 -1.33 3.53
CA ALA A 144 -2.31 -0.36 3.44
C ALA A 144 -3.54 -0.89 4.19
N SER A 145 -4.07 -0.07 5.09
CA SER A 145 -5.30 -0.35 5.84
C SER A 145 -6.21 0.88 5.84
N ILE A 146 -7.23 0.89 6.66
CA ILE A 146 -8.16 2.01 6.87
C ILE A 146 -8.50 2.15 8.35
N GLY A 147 -8.97 3.32 8.77
CA GLY A 147 -9.47 3.54 10.13
C GLY A 147 -10.58 2.55 10.53
N GLY A 148 -11.42 2.11 9.58
CA GLY A 148 -12.42 1.05 9.79
C GLY A 148 -11.88 -0.33 10.15
N GLY A 149 -10.57 -0.59 10.01
CA GLY A 149 -9.91 -1.78 10.56
C GLY A 149 -9.70 -1.71 12.07
N LYS A 150 -9.68 -0.51 12.66
CA LYS A 150 -9.60 -0.27 14.11
C LYS A 150 -10.99 -0.01 14.72
N ALA A 151 -11.80 0.81 14.08
CA ALA A 151 -13.12 1.23 14.52
C ALA A 151 -14.12 1.12 13.35
N PRO A 152 -14.73 -0.06 13.14
CA PRO A 152 -15.64 -0.28 12.01
C PRO A 152 -16.97 0.48 12.19
N ALA A 153 -17.43 1.08 11.09
CA ALA A 153 -18.77 1.64 10.99
C ALA A 153 -19.79 0.57 10.55
N PRO A 154 -21.10 0.79 10.74
CA PRO A 154 -22.14 -0.04 10.12
C PRO A 154 -21.98 -0.09 8.60
N SER A 155 -22.38 -1.19 7.98
CA SER A 155 -22.32 -1.41 6.51
C SER A 155 -20.90 -1.25 5.89
N ALA A 156 -19.88 -1.63 6.65
CA ALA A 156 -18.47 -1.58 6.21
C ALA A 156 -17.88 -2.98 5.91
N LEU A 157 -18.75 -3.98 5.68
CA LEU A 157 -18.38 -5.37 5.43
C LEU A 157 -18.16 -5.64 3.92
N PRO A 158 -17.27 -6.57 3.57
CA PRO A 158 -16.33 -7.32 4.39
C PRO A 158 -15.05 -6.53 4.68
N THR A 159 -14.87 -5.36 4.06
CA THR A 159 -13.63 -4.58 4.08
C THR A 159 -13.10 -4.32 5.50
N SER A 160 -13.94 -3.91 6.45
CA SER A 160 -13.48 -3.61 7.81
C SER A 160 -12.88 -4.84 8.50
N VAL A 161 -13.49 -6.02 8.32
CA VAL A 161 -13.01 -7.29 8.88
C VAL A 161 -11.65 -7.67 8.27
N MET A 162 -11.52 -7.60 6.94
CA MET A 162 -10.26 -7.93 6.27
C MET A 162 -9.15 -6.94 6.60
N ARG A 163 -9.47 -5.67 6.81
CA ARG A 163 -8.50 -4.66 7.24
C ARG A 163 -8.07 -4.85 8.70
N SER A 164 -8.97 -5.27 9.59
CA SER A 164 -8.61 -5.71 10.96
C SER A 164 -7.67 -6.91 10.94
N ALA A 165 -7.94 -7.91 10.10
CA ALA A 165 -7.03 -9.05 9.90
C ALA A 165 -5.65 -8.59 9.41
N GLY A 166 -5.59 -7.64 8.49
CA GLY A 166 -4.33 -7.03 8.02
C GLY A 166 -3.56 -6.28 9.12
N LEU A 167 -4.25 -5.60 10.04
CA LEU A 167 -3.63 -4.96 11.21
C LEU A 167 -3.04 -6.00 12.17
N ASN A 168 -3.78 -7.08 12.43
CA ASN A 168 -3.30 -8.18 13.26
C ASN A 168 -2.08 -8.85 12.62
N LEU A 169 -2.14 -9.16 11.31
CA LEU A 169 -1.00 -9.68 10.54
C LEU A 169 0.23 -8.77 10.67
N THR A 170 0.05 -7.45 10.53
CA THR A 170 1.13 -6.46 10.67
C THR A 170 1.85 -6.61 12.01
N LYS A 171 1.10 -6.70 13.12
CA LYS A 171 1.67 -6.83 14.46
C LYS A 171 2.38 -8.17 14.67
N SER A 172 1.78 -9.26 14.19
CA SER A 172 2.36 -10.60 14.28
C SER A 172 3.70 -10.68 13.57
N LEU A 173 3.75 -10.26 12.29
CA LEU A 173 4.97 -10.27 11.49
C LEU A 173 6.05 -9.33 12.03
N ALA A 174 5.65 -8.16 12.56
CA ALA A 174 6.59 -7.23 13.19
C ALA A 174 7.32 -7.85 14.38
N SER A 175 6.60 -8.62 15.20
CA SER A 175 7.18 -9.31 16.35
C SER A 175 8.04 -10.50 15.93
N GLU A 176 7.60 -11.25 14.92
CA GLU A 176 8.28 -12.45 14.41
C GLU A 176 9.62 -12.12 13.74
N PHE A 177 9.67 -11.05 12.93
CA PHE A 177 10.84 -10.74 12.10
C PHE A 177 11.70 -9.58 12.62
N ALA A 178 11.42 -9.06 13.81
CA ALA A 178 12.21 -7.96 14.38
C ALA A 178 13.71 -8.31 14.52
N ALA A 179 14.02 -9.54 14.93
CA ALA A 179 15.39 -10.03 15.06
C ALA A 179 16.14 -10.15 13.72
N ASP A 180 15.39 -10.27 12.61
CA ASP A 180 15.93 -10.27 11.24
C ASP A 180 16.18 -8.85 10.70
N GLY A 181 15.93 -7.79 11.50
CA GLY A 181 15.99 -6.40 11.04
C GLY A 181 14.86 -6.01 10.08
N ILE A 182 13.76 -6.80 10.02
CA ILE A 182 12.62 -6.53 9.16
C ILE A 182 11.53 -5.84 9.98
N ARG A 183 11.13 -4.65 9.54
CA ARG A 183 10.09 -3.84 10.16
C ARG A 183 8.78 -3.96 9.39
N VAL A 184 7.67 -4.12 10.10
CA VAL A 184 6.35 -4.27 9.48
C VAL A 184 5.39 -3.27 10.12
N ASN A 185 4.82 -2.35 9.33
CA ASN A 185 3.91 -1.33 9.80
C ASN A 185 2.66 -1.27 8.90
N ALA A 186 1.60 -0.64 9.38
CA ALA A 186 0.41 -0.36 8.60
C ALA A 186 0.13 1.15 8.53
N ILE A 187 -0.45 1.59 7.42
CA ILE A 187 -1.01 2.94 7.27
C ILE A 187 -2.52 2.81 7.16
N CYS A 188 -3.24 3.37 8.14
CA CYS A 188 -4.70 3.44 8.16
C CYS A 188 -5.15 4.71 7.45
N ILE A 189 -5.50 4.60 6.17
CA ILE A 189 -5.92 5.73 5.35
C ILE A 189 -7.37 6.15 5.66
N GLY A 190 -7.60 7.46 5.63
CA GLY A 190 -8.92 8.08 5.62
C GLY A 190 -9.43 8.37 4.21
N LEU A 191 -10.01 9.54 4.04
CA LEU A 191 -10.42 10.05 2.73
C LEU A 191 -9.21 10.70 2.05
N ILE A 192 -8.67 10.03 1.03
CA ILE A 192 -7.55 10.50 0.21
C ILE A 192 -7.98 10.49 -1.25
N LYS A 193 -7.64 11.53 -2.01
CA LYS A 193 -7.93 11.62 -3.44
C LYS A 193 -7.35 10.42 -4.19
N SER A 194 -8.16 9.80 -5.04
CA SER A 194 -7.76 8.62 -5.81
C SER A 194 -8.71 8.35 -6.95
N ALA A 195 -8.25 7.66 -7.98
CA ALA A 195 -9.08 7.22 -9.10
C ALA A 195 -10.31 6.39 -8.67
N GLN A 196 -10.29 5.76 -7.48
CA GLN A 196 -11.46 5.07 -6.95
C GLN A 196 -12.57 6.04 -6.54
N TRP A 197 -12.22 7.18 -5.93
CA TRP A 197 -13.18 8.23 -5.58
C TRP A 197 -13.67 8.98 -6.81
N GLU A 198 -12.79 9.26 -7.77
CA GLU A 198 -13.14 9.90 -9.05
C GLU A 198 -14.16 9.05 -9.83
N ARG A 199 -13.95 7.73 -9.91
CA ARG A 199 -14.94 6.82 -10.50
C ARG A 199 -16.29 6.82 -9.77
N ARG A 200 -16.33 7.10 -8.46
CA ARG A 200 -17.58 7.24 -7.70
C ARG A 200 -18.27 8.58 -7.92
N ALA A 201 -17.51 9.63 -8.17
CA ALA A 201 -18.05 10.94 -8.58
C ALA A 201 -18.72 10.87 -9.97
N GLY A 202 -18.29 9.90 -10.82
CA GLY A 202 -18.82 9.74 -12.20
C GLY A 202 -18.51 10.97 -13.06
N ASN A 203 -19.49 11.43 -13.83
CA ASN A 203 -19.37 12.62 -14.68
C ASN A 203 -19.75 13.92 -13.96
N GLY A 204 -19.88 13.89 -12.62
CA GLY A 204 -20.21 15.07 -11.82
C GLY A 204 -19.01 16.01 -11.62
N ASP A 205 -19.29 17.16 -11.00
CA ASP A 205 -18.26 18.11 -10.59
C ASP A 205 -17.38 17.47 -9.50
N LEU A 206 -16.13 17.19 -9.84
CA LEU A 206 -15.17 16.53 -8.98
C LEU A 206 -14.76 17.40 -7.76
N ASP A 207 -14.69 18.71 -7.97
CA ASP A 207 -14.34 19.65 -6.91
C ASP A 207 -15.48 19.73 -5.88
N ALA A 208 -16.73 19.85 -6.31
CA ALA A 208 -17.89 19.80 -5.44
C ALA A 208 -18.02 18.46 -4.71
N PHE A 209 -17.67 17.34 -5.36
CA PHE A 209 -17.64 16.03 -4.75
C PHE A 209 -16.62 15.96 -3.60
N TYR A 210 -15.38 16.41 -3.84
CA TYR A 210 -14.34 16.43 -2.80
C TYR A 210 -14.64 17.45 -1.70
N GLU A 211 -15.25 18.60 -2.00
CA GLU A 211 -15.74 19.55 -1.00
C GLU A 211 -16.76 18.88 -0.06
N GLY A 212 -17.69 18.11 -0.64
CA GLY A 212 -18.67 17.33 0.15
C GLY A 212 -18.01 16.30 1.08
N LEU A 213 -16.94 15.64 0.63
CA LEU A 213 -16.16 14.69 1.45
C LEU A 213 -15.36 15.41 2.54
N SER A 214 -14.80 16.58 2.25
CA SER A 214 -13.99 17.38 3.17
C SER A 214 -14.74 17.74 4.46
N LYS A 215 -16.06 17.95 4.37
CA LYS A 215 -16.94 18.22 5.53
C LYS A 215 -16.99 17.08 6.56
N LYS A 216 -16.55 15.87 6.17
CA LYS A 216 -16.50 14.69 7.04
C LYS A 216 -15.15 14.53 7.75
N VAL A 217 -14.14 15.31 7.35
CA VAL A 217 -12.78 15.21 7.86
C VAL A 217 -12.54 16.32 8.89
N PRO A 218 -12.10 16.02 10.12
CA PRO A 218 -11.82 17.05 11.13
C PRO A 218 -10.85 18.13 10.67
N MET A 219 -9.83 17.78 9.85
CA MET A 219 -8.92 18.77 9.25
C MET A 219 -9.55 19.61 8.15
N GLY A 220 -10.84 19.42 7.79
CA GLY A 220 -11.57 20.21 6.81
C GLY A 220 -11.15 19.99 5.34
N ARG A 221 -10.34 18.99 5.04
CA ARG A 221 -9.91 18.64 3.68
C ARG A 221 -9.75 17.13 3.48
N VAL A 222 -9.87 16.69 2.25
CA VAL A 222 -9.43 15.35 1.81
C VAL A 222 -7.90 15.36 1.71
N GLY A 223 -7.25 14.24 2.02
CA GLY A 223 -5.81 14.08 1.85
C GLY A 223 -5.39 13.90 0.39
N GLU A 224 -4.11 14.14 0.10
CA GLU A 224 -3.51 13.91 -1.22
C GLU A 224 -2.77 12.56 -1.23
N ALA A 225 -2.63 11.95 -2.41
CA ALA A 225 -1.92 10.68 -2.56
C ALA A 225 -0.44 10.77 -2.18
N GLU A 226 0.15 11.94 -2.36
CA GLU A 226 1.53 12.27 -2.00
C GLU A 226 1.75 12.19 -0.47
N GLU A 227 0.76 12.56 0.35
CA GLU A 227 0.87 12.46 1.81
C GLU A 227 0.99 10.99 2.26
N TYR A 228 0.29 10.08 1.57
CA TYR A 228 0.47 8.64 1.79
C TYR A 228 1.86 8.17 1.34
N ALA A 229 2.31 8.61 0.18
CA ALA A 229 3.61 8.25 -0.37
C ALA A 229 4.77 8.72 0.55
N ASP A 230 4.68 9.92 1.10
CA ASP A 230 5.66 10.47 2.03
C ASP A 230 5.74 9.66 3.33
N LEU A 231 4.59 9.31 3.91
CA LEU A 231 4.56 8.47 5.11
C LEU A 231 5.07 7.06 4.82
N ALA A 232 4.71 6.46 3.68
CA ALA A 232 5.21 5.16 3.28
C ALA A 232 6.73 5.17 3.09
N ALA A 233 7.27 6.19 2.42
CA ALA A 233 8.71 6.37 2.24
C ALA A 233 9.43 6.54 3.59
N PHE A 234 8.89 7.36 4.50
CA PHE A 234 9.43 7.51 5.85
C PHE A 234 9.44 6.18 6.60
N LEU A 235 8.32 5.46 6.65
CA LEU A 235 8.23 4.17 7.36
C LEU A 235 9.16 3.10 6.77
N CYS A 236 9.48 3.17 5.49
CA CYS A 236 10.42 2.26 4.83
C CYS A 236 11.89 2.69 4.98
N SER A 237 12.14 3.92 5.37
CA SER A 237 13.48 4.51 5.47
C SER A 237 14.24 4.09 6.71
N ALA A 238 15.56 4.32 6.72
CA ALA A 238 16.40 4.16 7.91
C ALA A 238 16.00 5.12 9.05
N ARG A 239 15.28 6.22 8.76
CA ARG A 239 14.78 7.19 9.75
C ARG A 239 13.70 6.60 10.65
N ALA A 240 13.01 5.54 10.20
CA ALA A 240 12.02 4.80 10.97
C ALA A 240 12.60 3.51 11.59
N SER A 241 13.90 3.42 11.81
CA SER A 241 14.59 2.19 12.23
C SER A 241 14.09 1.59 13.55
N TYR A 242 13.45 2.38 14.42
CA TYR A 242 12.87 1.91 15.68
C TYR A 242 11.34 1.85 15.67
N ILE A 243 10.71 1.92 14.46
CA ILE A 243 9.26 1.89 14.30
C ILE A 243 8.87 0.57 13.62
N THR A 244 8.24 -0.34 14.38
CA THR A 244 7.69 -1.60 13.88
C THR A 244 6.45 -2.01 14.66
N GLY A 245 5.51 -2.70 14.02
CA GLY A 245 4.28 -3.20 14.62
C GLY A 245 3.26 -2.11 14.95
N THR A 246 3.35 -0.94 14.31
CA THR A 246 2.39 0.16 14.47
C THR A 246 1.42 0.25 13.30
N ALA A 247 0.26 0.85 13.56
CA ALA A 247 -0.76 1.22 12.59
C ALA A 247 -1.02 2.72 12.68
N VAL A 248 -0.39 3.48 11.79
CA VAL A 248 -0.46 4.96 11.78
C VAL A 248 -1.73 5.41 11.08
N ASN A 249 -2.52 6.26 11.73
CA ASN A 249 -3.68 6.90 11.10
C ASN A 249 -3.21 8.06 10.20
N LEU A 250 -3.54 7.99 8.92
CA LEU A 250 -3.36 9.04 7.92
C LEU A 250 -4.74 9.42 7.38
N ASP A 251 -5.50 10.16 8.16
CA ASP A 251 -6.95 10.29 7.95
C ASP A 251 -7.54 11.67 8.32
N GLY A 252 -6.68 12.64 8.63
CA GLY A 252 -7.13 13.97 9.02
C GLY A 252 -7.94 14.00 10.32
N GLY A 253 -7.76 13.00 11.20
CA GLY A 253 -8.45 12.89 12.49
C GLY A 253 -9.79 12.17 12.46
N MET A 254 -10.10 11.43 11.39
CA MET A 254 -11.40 10.76 11.23
C MET A 254 -11.59 9.52 12.13
N CYS A 255 -10.52 8.76 12.36
CA CYS A 255 -10.61 7.55 13.16
C CYS A 255 -10.79 7.90 14.65
N PRO A 256 -11.80 7.37 15.34
CA PRO A 256 -12.03 7.69 16.75
C PRO A 256 -11.04 7.00 17.69
N THR A 257 -10.12 6.21 17.18
CA THR A 257 -9.08 5.49 17.95
C THR A 257 -7.68 5.83 17.46
N VAL A 258 -6.73 5.83 18.37
CA VAL A 258 -5.30 5.99 18.10
C VAL A 258 -4.65 4.70 17.60
#